data_1435cdc67ac5bb4d71ab577d6a1ba7a1
#
_entry.id   1435cdc67ac5bb4d71ab577d6a1ba7a1
#
_cell.length_a   1.000
_cell.length_b   1.000
_cell.length_c   1.000
_cell.angle_alpha   90.00
_cell.angle_beta   90.00
_cell.angle_gamma   90.00
#
_symmetry.space_group_name_H-M   'P 1'
#
loop_
_entity.id
_entity.type
_entity.pdbx_description
1 polymer ?
#
loop_
_entity_poly.entity_id
_entity_poly.type
_entity_poly.pdbx_seq_one_letter_code
_entity_poly.pdbx_strand_id
1 'polypeptide(L)'
;GRDGLALFGIAFPDLPEERQVALDAELVAIEALQGERTVEVLIDLPTMQDAEMRTVMGLLSTLHTSCFLAGDKPLTLLNIATMVRLSLTHGNVEESAYAYVLYAAMLLGPIKEDYRTAYAFGLLALRLNERLYNPAIRAKVCMMFAWAVSLWRMPLEASFPYTQEAFRLGHDTGLFVDASWALFNDIWFALLTSRDLAVFNTTYAPHVAYSERIKMRHIADAKRILLQWGRALQGLTEDPLSFTDATFDATAYCRTYQGQRLFEMLYIVPRLAVLYTFGAYQAAREAAQHAAAIIRDDFSGTIWDV
;
A
#
# COMPACT_ATOMS: atom_id res chain seq x y z
N GLY A 1 0.92 -6.33 -20.17
CA GLY A 1 2.07 -5.80 -19.41
C GLY A 1 3.33 -6.60 -19.66
N ARG A 2 3.37 -7.88 -19.28
CA ARG A 2 4.57 -8.73 -19.44
C ARG A 2 5.02 -8.89 -20.89
N ASP A 3 4.11 -9.14 -21.82
CA ASP A 3 4.44 -9.26 -23.25
C ASP A 3 5.01 -7.95 -23.82
N GLY A 4 4.50 -6.81 -23.36
CA GLY A 4 5.02 -5.50 -23.73
C GLY A 4 6.47 -5.28 -23.24
N LEU A 5 6.79 -5.71 -22.01
CA LEU A 5 8.15 -5.64 -21.45
C LEU A 5 9.13 -6.56 -22.20
N ALA A 6 8.67 -7.73 -22.63
CA ALA A 6 9.49 -8.68 -23.40
C ALA A 6 9.98 -8.08 -24.72
N LEU A 7 9.22 -7.17 -25.36
CA LEU A 7 9.65 -6.45 -26.57
C LEU A 7 10.87 -5.56 -26.34
N PHE A 8 11.10 -5.14 -25.08
CA PHE A 8 12.25 -4.35 -24.66
C PHE A 8 13.34 -5.18 -23.97
N GLY A 9 13.28 -6.53 -24.10
CA GLY A 9 14.27 -7.42 -23.50
C GLY A 9 14.10 -7.65 -22.00
N ILE A 10 13.00 -7.21 -21.38
CA ILE A 10 12.70 -7.44 -19.98
C ILE A 10 11.67 -8.56 -19.86
N ALA A 11 12.15 -9.74 -19.46
CA ALA A 11 11.30 -10.92 -19.26
C ALA A 11 11.32 -11.33 -17.78
N PHE A 12 10.15 -11.42 -17.18
CA PHE A 12 10.01 -11.99 -15.85
C PHE A 12 9.74 -13.49 -15.94
N PRO A 13 10.43 -14.31 -15.11
CA PRO A 13 10.20 -15.75 -15.08
C PRO A 13 8.75 -16.12 -14.77
N ASP A 14 8.32 -17.29 -15.23
CA ASP A 14 6.97 -17.78 -14.99
C ASP A 14 6.84 -18.45 -13.61
N LEU A 15 7.88 -19.17 -13.19
CA LEU A 15 7.88 -19.90 -11.93
C LEU A 15 8.23 -19.00 -10.73
N PRO A 16 7.53 -19.15 -9.61
CA PRO A 16 7.79 -18.36 -8.40
C PRO A 16 9.22 -18.49 -7.88
N GLU A 17 9.80 -19.70 -7.92
CA GLU A 17 11.18 -19.97 -7.47
C GLU A 17 12.21 -19.23 -8.33
N GLU A 18 12.01 -19.19 -9.64
CA GLU A 18 12.87 -18.45 -10.57
C GLU A 18 12.74 -16.94 -10.36
N ARG A 19 11.56 -16.45 -10.01
CA ARG A 19 11.35 -15.03 -9.64
C ARG A 19 12.10 -14.65 -8.38
N GLN A 20 12.17 -15.55 -7.39
CA GLN A 20 12.94 -15.29 -6.17
C GLN A 20 14.44 -15.18 -6.50
N VAL A 21 14.98 -16.09 -7.32
CA VAL A 21 16.38 -16.01 -7.76
C VAL A 21 16.66 -14.71 -8.53
N ALA A 22 15.73 -14.31 -9.40
CA ALA A 22 15.85 -13.05 -10.14
C ALA A 22 15.77 -11.82 -9.21
N LEU A 23 14.88 -11.85 -8.20
CA LEU A 23 14.79 -10.80 -7.18
C LEU A 23 16.11 -10.66 -6.40
N ASP A 24 16.68 -11.76 -5.95
CA ASP A 24 17.95 -11.76 -5.21
C ASP A 24 19.08 -11.15 -6.05
N ALA A 25 19.13 -11.49 -7.35
CA ALA A 25 20.08 -10.90 -8.29
C ALA A 25 19.87 -9.39 -8.49
N GLU A 26 18.62 -8.94 -8.60
CA GLU A 26 18.29 -7.50 -8.69
C GLU A 26 18.70 -6.75 -7.41
N LEU A 27 18.49 -7.32 -6.23
CA LEU A 27 18.88 -6.70 -4.96
C LEU A 27 20.40 -6.56 -4.83
N VAL A 28 21.16 -7.57 -5.22
CA VAL A 28 22.62 -7.52 -5.27
C VAL A 28 23.09 -6.43 -6.26
N ALA A 29 22.45 -6.34 -7.42
CA ALA A 29 22.77 -5.31 -8.41
C ALA A 29 22.44 -3.89 -7.89
N ILE A 30 21.33 -3.70 -7.18
CA ILE A 30 20.96 -2.43 -6.55
C ILE A 30 22.03 -2.02 -5.53
N GLU A 31 22.45 -2.93 -4.64
CA GLU A 31 23.48 -2.67 -3.64
C GLU A 31 24.82 -2.28 -4.31
N ALA A 32 25.23 -3.00 -5.33
CA ALA A 32 26.46 -2.70 -6.09
C ALA A 32 26.36 -1.35 -6.82
N LEU A 33 25.23 -1.05 -7.46
CA LEU A 33 25.00 0.21 -8.16
C LEU A 33 24.91 1.39 -7.19
N GLN A 34 24.31 1.22 -6.03
CA GLN A 34 24.28 2.26 -5.00
C GLN A 34 25.67 2.50 -4.43
N GLY A 35 26.43 1.43 -4.16
CA GLY A 35 27.77 1.52 -3.57
C GLY A 35 27.77 2.26 -2.24
N GLU A 36 28.74 3.16 -2.05
CA GLU A 36 28.86 3.96 -0.83
C GLU A 36 28.00 5.24 -0.84
N ARG A 37 27.20 5.44 -1.90
CA ARG A 37 26.33 6.63 -1.99
C ARG A 37 25.23 6.59 -0.96
N THR A 38 25.01 7.71 -0.25
CA THR A 38 23.83 7.85 0.60
C THR A 38 22.57 7.97 -0.26
N VAL A 39 21.40 7.67 0.34
CA VAL A 39 20.13 7.72 -0.39
C VAL A 39 19.83 9.11 -0.93
N GLU A 40 20.20 10.15 -0.16
CA GLU A 40 19.92 11.55 -0.50
C GLU A 40 20.56 11.98 -1.81
N VAL A 41 21.76 11.48 -2.13
CA VAL A 41 22.48 11.89 -3.36
C VAL A 41 21.92 11.21 -4.62
N LEU A 42 21.05 10.21 -4.47
CA LEU A 42 20.39 9.57 -5.62
C LEU A 42 19.43 10.52 -6.36
N ILE A 43 19.02 11.60 -5.72
CA ILE A 43 18.24 12.65 -6.40
C ILE A 43 19.03 13.33 -7.52
N ASP A 44 20.36 13.33 -7.43
CA ASP A 44 21.25 13.98 -8.40
C ASP A 44 21.69 13.06 -9.54
N LEU A 45 21.18 11.84 -9.60
CA LEU A 45 21.33 11.00 -10.77
C LEU A 45 20.84 11.74 -12.03
N PRO A 46 21.48 11.54 -13.19
CA PRO A 46 21.06 12.18 -14.43
C PRO A 46 19.61 11.84 -14.76
N THR A 47 18.94 12.72 -15.49
CA THR A 47 17.62 12.37 -16.04
C THR A 47 17.78 11.27 -17.09
N MET A 48 16.95 10.25 -17.03
CA MET A 48 16.92 9.15 -17.99
C MET A 48 16.62 9.68 -19.40
N GLN A 49 17.58 9.55 -20.31
CA GLN A 49 17.47 10.04 -21.69
C GLN A 49 16.96 8.97 -22.66
N ASP A 50 17.15 7.71 -22.34
CA ASP A 50 16.74 6.58 -23.15
C ASP A 50 15.21 6.47 -23.21
N ALA A 51 14.64 6.71 -24.38
CA ALA A 51 13.19 6.70 -24.60
C ALA A 51 12.57 5.30 -24.42
N GLU A 52 13.32 4.24 -24.74
CA GLU A 52 12.88 2.87 -24.53
C GLU A 52 12.80 2.55 -23.04
N MET A 53 13.83 2.91 -22.29
CA MET A 53 13.85 2.69 -20.83
C MET A 53 12.79 3.54 -20.11
N ARG A 54 12.52 4.75 -20.57
CA ARG A 54 11.39 5.54 -20.05
C ARG A 54 10.05 4.84 -20.29
N THR A 55 9.85 4.26 -21.48
CA THR A 55 8.63 3.47 -21.80
C THR A 55 8.54 2.24 -20.90
N VAL A 56 9.65 1.54 -20.71
CA VAL A 56 9.74 0.39 -19.80
C VAL A 56 9.35 0.79 -18.36
N MET A 57 9.85 1.91 -17.84
CA MET A 57 9.49 2.40 -16.50
C MET A 57 7.99 2.66 -16.36
N GLY A 58 7.36 3.25 -17.37
CA GLY A 58 5.91 3.45 -17.42
C GLY A 58 5.13 2.12 -17.41
N LEU A 59 5.58 1.13 -18.20
CA LEU A 59 4.97 -0.21 -18.22
C LEU A 59 5.12 -0.93 -16.87
N LEU A 60 6.30 -0.88 -16.25
CA LEU A 60 6.56 -1.47 -14.93
C LEU A 60 5.70 -0.81 -13.84
N SER A 61 5.60 0.52 -13.86
CA SER A 61 4.73 1.28 -12.94
C SER A 61 3.25 0.87 -13.05
N THR A 62 2.78 0.58 -14.26
CA THR A 62 1.40 0.11 -14.52
C THR A 62 1.23 -1.35 -14.09
N LEU A 63 2.21 -2.19 -14.40
CA LEU A 63 2.20 -3.63 -14.06
C LEU A 63 2.16 -3.85 -12.55
N HIS A 64 2.86 -3.01 -11.76
CA HIS A 64 2.92 -3.13 -10.30
C HIS A 64 1.55 -3.26 -9.65
N THR A 65 0.63 -2.35 -9.96
CA THR A 65 -0.73 -2.36 -9.38
C THR A 65 -1.46 -3.67 -9.69
N SER A 66 -1.31 -4.18 -10.91
CA SER A 66 -1.96 -5.44 -11.32
C SER A 66 -1.38 -6.65 -10.60
N CYS A 67 -0.06 -6.72 -10.41
CA CYS A 67 0.60 -7.82 -9.70
C CYS A 67 0.23 -7.81 -8.21
N PHE A 68 0.23 -6.63 -7.59
CA PHE A 68 -0.16 -6.46 -6.19
C PHE A 68 -1.60 -6.91 -5.94
N LEU A 69 -2.55 -6.45 -6.75
CA LEU A 69 -3.96 -6.83 -6.61
C LEU A 69 -4.22 -8.31 -6.93
N ALA A 70 -3.39 -8.92 -7.77
CA ALA A 70 -3.46 -10.36 -8.05
C ALA A 70 -2.85 -11.22 -6.92
N GLY A 71 -2.21 -10.62 -5.92
CA GLY A 71 -1.54 -11.33 -4.83
C GLY A 71 -0.24 -12.04 -5.26
N ASP A 72 0.34 -11.67 -6.42
CA ASP A 72 1.59 -12.24 -6.91
C ASP A 72 2.79 -11.50 -6.27
N LYS A 73 3.07 -11.81 -4.99
CA LYS A 73 4.13 -11.17 -4.21
C LYS A 73 5.51 -11.28 -4.88
N PRO A 74 5.99 -12.47 -5.34
CA PRO A 74 7.29 -12.56 -5.98
C PRO A 74 7.43 -11.67 -7.22
N LEU A 75 6.41 -11.62 -8.07
CA LEU A 75 6.43 -10.76 -9.25
C LEU A 75 6.34 -9.27 -8.88
N THR A 76 5.57 -8.93 -7.85
CA THR A 76 5.47 -7.56 -7.34
C THR A 76 6.83 -7.05 -6.87
N LEU A 77 7.53 -7.84 -6.06
CA LEU A 77 8.84 -7.46 -5.52
C LEU A 77 9.92 -7.39 -6.60
N LEU A 78 9.94 -8.34 -7.53
CA LEU A 78 10.85 -8.34 -8.66
C LEU A 78 10.62 -7.12 -9.57
N ASN A 79 9.36 -6.77 -9.85
CA ASN A 79 9.02 -5.58 -10.61
C ASN A 79 9.57 -4.30 -9.94
N ILE A 80 9.41 -4.16 -8.62
CA ILE A 80 9.94 -3.01 -7.86
C ILE A 80 11.46 -2.95 -7.95
N ALA A 81 12.15 -4.07 -7.68
CA ALA A 81 13.61 -4.12 -7.72
C ALA A 81 14.15 -3.78 -9.11
N THR A 82 13.51 -4.28 -10.18
CA THR A 82 13.84 -3.93 -11.57
C THR A 82 13.71 -2.44 -11.83
N MET A 83 12.63 -1.79 -11.38
CA MET A 83 12.44 -0.35 -11.54
C MET A 83 13.55 0.46 -10.83
N VAL A 84 13.93 0.05 -9.62
CA VAL A 84 15.00 0.71 -8.85
C VAL A 84 16.35 0.52 -9.56
N ARG A 85 16.69 -0.70 -9.97
CA ARG A 85 17.95 -0.95 -10.72
C ARG A 85 18.02 -0.13 -12.01
N LEU A 86 16.93 -0.07 -12.78
CA LEU A 86 16.88 0.74 -14.01
C LEU A 86 17.10 2.23 -13.71
N SER A 87 16.50 2.75 -12.63
CA SER A 87 16.72 4.14 -12.20
C SER A 87 18.18 4.40 -11.82
N LEU A 88 18.83 3.46 -11.12
CA LEU A 88 20.23 3.59 -10.74
C LEU A 88 21.18 3.46 -11.93
N THR A 89 20.80 2.70 -12.96
CA THR A 89 21.62 2.45 -14.16
C THR A 89 21.48 3.55 -15.21
N HIS A 90 20.25 3.97 -15.50
CA HIS A 90 19.92 4.87 -16.61
C HIS A 90 19.60 6.29 -16.17
N GLY A 91 19.53 6.54 -14.86
CA GLY A 91 19.12 7.82 -14.29
C GLY A 91 17.64 7.87 -13.89
N ASN A 92 17.24 9.02 -13.33
CA ASN A 92 15.90 9.21 -12.81
C ASN A 92 14.90 9.64 -13.91
N VAL A 93 13.69 9.15 -13.80
CA VAL A 93 12.49 9.56 -14.54
C VAL A 93 11.35 9.75 -13.52
N GLU A 94 10.21 10.24 -13.94
CA GLU A 94 9.07 10.49 -13.05
C GLU A 94 8.66 9.23 -12.25
N GLU A 95 8.65 8.06 -12.91
CA GLU A 95 8.35 6.75 -12.31
C GLU A 95 9.41 6.29 -11.29
N SER A 96 10.64 6.84 -11.34
CA SER A 96 11.67 6.51 -10.35
C SER A 96 11.24 6.92 -8.93
N ALA A 97 10.48 8.00 -8.79
CA ALA A 97 9.92 8.40 -7.50
C ALA A 97 8.96 7.32 -6.95
N TYR A 98 8.13 6.74 -7.81
CA TYR A 98 7.26 5.63 -7.41
C TYR A 98 8.05 4.36 -7.10
N ALA A 99 9.08 4.04 -7.89
CA ALA A 99 9.96 2.91 -7.63
C ALA A 99 10.62 3.01 -6.24
N TYR A 100 11.14 4.18 -5.88
CA TYR A 100 11.81 4.38 -4.60
C TYR A 100 10.87 4.27 -3.40
N VAL A 101 9.66 4.81 -3.48
CA VAL A 101 8.69 4.66 -2.37
C VAL A 101 8.19 3.22 -2.24
N LEU A 102 8.02 2.49 -3.34
CA LEU A 102 7.68 1.06 -3.31
C LEU A 102 8.81 0.22 -2.73
N TYR A 103 10.06 0.51 -3.10
CA TYR A 103 11.24 -0.16 -2.54
C TYR A 103 11.34 0.02 -1.03
N ALA A 104 11.08 1.24 -0.56
CA ALA A 104 10.99 1.55 0.86
C ALA A 104 9.87 0.75 1.55
N ALA A 105 8.68 0.78 0.97
CA ALA A 105 7.46 0.26 1.57
C ALA A 105 7.35 -1.27 1.57
N MET A 106 7.94 -1.94 0.59
CA MET A 106 7.72 -3.38 0.36
C MET A 106 8.97 -4.24 0.43
N LEU A 107 10.16 -3.65 0.37
CA LEU A 107 11.43 -4.38 0.42
C LEU A 107 12.28 -3.99 1.64
N LEU A 108 12.60 -2.71 1.82
CA LEU A 108 13.50 -2.28 2.89
C LEU A 108 12.87 -2.42 4.27
N GLY A 109 11.65 -1.91 4.47
CA GLY A 109 10.94 -2.04 5.74
C GLY A 109 10.60 -3.50 6.04
N PRO A 110 9.71 -4.14 5.24
CA PRO A 110 9.15 -5.43 5.58
C PRO A 110 10.13 -6.60 5.54
N ILE A 111 11.07 -6.61 4.58
CA ILE A 111 11.94 -7.77 4.33
C ILE A 111 13.31 -7.59 4.97
N LYS A 112 13.89 -6.38 4.86
CA LYS A 112 15.21 -6.08 5.44
C LYS A 112 15.15 -5.48 6.84
N GLU A 113 13.95 -5.17 7.34
CA GLU A 113 13.71 -4.51 8.65
C GLU A 113 14.50 -3.18 8.80
N ASP A 114 14.91 -2.57 7.68
CA ASP A 114 15.66 -1.31 7.67
C ASP A 114 14.73 -0.12 7.46
N TYR A 115 13.94 0.18 8.48
CA TYR A 115 13.00 1.30 8.48
C TYR A 115 13.66 2.67 8.40
N ARG A 116 14.94 2.78 8.75
CA ARG A 116 15.69 4.02 8.64
C ARG A 116 15.99 4.33 7.17
N THR A 117 16.56 3.38 6.45
CA THR A 117 16.84 3.51 5.02
C THR A 117 15.55 3.58 4.22
N ALA A 118 14.52 2.80 4.60
CA ALA A 118 13.20 2.89 4.00
C ALA A 118 12.63 4.32 4.08
N TYR A 119 12.71 4.97 5.24
CA TYR A 119 12.25 6.34 5.39
C TYR A 119 13.05 7.33 4.53
N ALA A 120 14.38 7.16 4.42
CA ALA A 120 15.21 7.99 3.55
C ALA A 120 14.81 7.84 2.07
N PHE A 121 14.53 6.62 1.58
CA PHE A 121 14.01 6.39 0.22
C PHE A 121 12.62 7.00 0.03
N GLY A 122 11.75 6.94 1.03
CA GLY A 122 10.45 7.62 0.98
C GLY A 122 10.58 9.13 0.83
N LEU A 123 11.49 9.76 1.59
CA LEU A 123 11.79 11.19 1.45
C LEU A 123 12.42 11.51 0.09
N LEU A 124 13.33 10.66 -0.41
CA LEU A 124 13.89 10.78 -1.76
C LEU A 124 12.76 10.79 -2.81
N ALA A 125 11.82 9.86 -2.70
CA ALA A 125 10.68 9.75 -3.62
C ALA A 125 9.84 11.04 -3.66
N LEU A 126 9.52 11.59 -2.48
CA LEU A 126 8.78 12.85 -2.38
C LEU A 126 9.52 14.01 -3.04
N ARG A 127 10.82 14.19 -2.72
CA ARG A 127 11.66 15.24 -3.28
C ARG A 127 11.91 15.08 -4.78
N LEU A 128 12.13 13.84 -5.24
CA LEU A 128 12.32 13.57 -6.67
C LEU A 128 11.08 13.93 -7.46
N ASN A 129 9.89 13.60 -6.95
CA ASN A 129 8.65 13.99 -7.61
C ASN A 129 8.40 15.52 -7.55
N GLU A 130 8.90 16.23 -6.57
CA GLU A 130 8.89 17.71 -6.58
C GLU A 130 9.76 18.27 -7.72
N ARG A 131 10.89 17.62 -7.99
CA ARG A 131 11.84 18.02 -9.07
C ARG A 131 11.35 17.63 -10.47
N LEU A 132 10.80 16.40 -10.62
CA LEU A 132 10.29 15.84 -11.88
C LEU A 132 8.76 15.75 -11.78
N TYR A 133 8.10 16.90 -11.61
CA TYR A 133 6.70 16.95 -11.21
C TYR A 133 5.77 16.21 -12.18
N ASN A 134 5.15 15.17 -11.66
CA ASN A 134 4.06 14.44 -12.31
C ASN A 134 2.94 14.21 -11.28
N PRO A 135 1.76 14.81 -11.44
CA PRO A 135 0.69 14.73 -10.43
C PRO A 135 0.14 13.30 -10.25
N ALA A 136 0.12 12.48 -11.30
CA ALA A 136 -0.30 11.09 -11.22
C ALA A 136 0.69 10.25 -10.39
N ILE A 137 1.99 10.43 -10.61
CA ILE A 137 3.03 9.80 -9.80
C ILE A 137 3.01 10.35 -8.38
N ARG A 138 2.78 11.66 -8.18
CA ARG A 138 2.66 12.26 -6.84
C ARG A 138 1.56 11.62 -6.02
N ALA A 139 0.39 11.36 -6.62
CA ALA A 139 -0.71 10.68 -5.94
C ALA A 139 -0.29 9.31 -5.41
N LYS A 140 0.38 8.50 -6.24
CA LYS A 140 0.88 7.17 -5.85
C LYS A 140 1.96 7.25 -4.77
N VAL A 141 2.92 8.18 -4.91
CA VAL A 141 4.00 8.37 -3.93
C VAL A 141 3.45 8.79 -2.57
N CYS A 142 2.55 9.76 -2.53
CA CYS A 142 1.94 10.22 -1.29
C CYS A 142 1.13 9.11 -0.61
N MET A 143 0.35 8.34 -1.38
CA MET A 143 -0.42 7.22 -0.85
C MET A 143 0.48 6.17 -0.21
N MET A 144 1.53 5.72 -0.91
CA MET A 144 2.45 4.70 -0.41
C MET A 144 3.30 5.20 0.75
N PHE A 145 3.75 6.47 0.71
CA PHE A 145 4.49 7.07 1.80
C PHE A 145 3.66 7.11 3.08
N ALA A 146 2.40 7.55 3.00
CA ALA A 146 1.49 7.58 4.14
C ALA A 146 1.20 6.19 4.70
N TRP A 147 0.96 5.20 3.80
CA TRP A 147 0.49 3.87 4.19
C TRP A 147 1.58 2.98 4.78
N ALA A 148 2.82 3.04 4.28
CA ALA A 148 3.81 2.02 4.61
C ALA A 148 5.21 2.57 4.97
N VAL A 149 5.45 3.87 4.86
CA VAL A 149 6.78 4.45 5.13
C VAL A 149 6.77 5.38 6.33
N SER A 150 5.84 6.34 6.38
CA SER A 150 5.78 7.35 7.44
C SER A 150 5.48 6.78 8.81
N LEU A 151 4.68 5.72 8.88
CA LEU A 151 4.16 5.09 10.10
C LEU A 151 5.26 4.68 11.09
N TRP A 152 6.41 4.27 10.57
CA TRP A 152 7.54 3.77 11.38
C TRP A 152 8.42 4.89 11.96
N ARG A 153 8.22 6.14 11.51
CA ARG A 153 9.11 7.26 11.87
C ARG A 153 8.38 8.53 12.26
N MET A 154 7.08 8.61 12.02
CA MET A 154 6.27 9.80 12.27
C MET A 154 4.99 9.42 13.04
N PRO A 155 4.42 10.35 13.83
CA PRO A 155 3.07 10.17 14.36
C PRO A 155 2.05 9.98 13.22
N LEU A 156 1.01 9.17 13.44
CA LEU A 156 -0.02 8.88 12.43
C LEU A 156 -0.68 10.15 11.89
N GLU A 157 -0.88 11.15 12.75
CA GLU A 157 -1.49 12.43 12.39
C GLU A 157 -0.69 13.17 11.31
N ALA A 158 0.63 12.98 11.27
CA ALA A 158 1.49 13.58 10.26
C ALA A 158 1.31 12.95 8.86
N SER A 159 0.59 11.84 8.75
CA SER A 159 0.31 11.17 7.48
C SER A 159 -0.92 11.73 6.76
N PHE A 160 -1.84 12.42 7.45
CA PHE A 160 -3.07 12.96 6.83
C PHE A 160 -2.82 13.90 5.65
N PRO A 161 -1.86 14.84 5.66
CA PRO A 161 -1.61 15.69 4.50
C PRO A 161 -1.29 14.89 3.24
N TYR A 162 -0.59 13.75 3.37
CA TYR A 162 -0.23 12.89 2.25
C TYR A 162 -1.43 12.09 1.72
N THR A 163 -2.31 11.57 2.59
CA THR A 163 -3.54 10.89 2.15
C THR A 163 -4.48 11.85 1.42
N GLN A 164 -4.63 13.07 1.93
CA GLN A 164 -5.45 14.11 1.32
C GLN A 164 -4.89 14.57 -0.04
N GLU A 165 -3.57 14.76 -0.13
CA GLU A 165 -2.90 15.09 -1.39
C GLU A 165 -3.05 13.95 -2.40
N ALA A 166 -2.86 12.70 -1.98
CA ALA A 166 -3.03 11.51 -2.80
C ALA A 166 -4.46 11.39 -3.34
N PHE A 167 -5.47 11.62 -2.49
CA PHE A 167 -6.86 11.64 -2.91
C PHE A 167 -7.13 12.71 -3.97
N ARG A 168 -6.75 13.96 -3.68
CA ARG A 168 -7.00 15.09 -4.58
C ARG A 168 -6.35 14.87 -5.93
N LEU A 169 -5.05 14.57 -5.96
CA LEU A 169 -4.31 14.36 -7.21
C LEU A 169 -4.76 13.10 -7.95
N GLY A 170 -5.04 12.01 -7.23
CA GLY A 170 -5.56 10.78 -7.83
C GLY A 170 -6.92 11.01 -8.49
N HIS A 171 -7.81 11.79 -7.85
CA HIS A 171 -9.10 12.17 -8.43
C HIS A 171 -8.91 13.04 -9.69
N ASP A 172 -8.08 14.08 -9.61
CA ASP A 172 -7.85 15.05 -10.67
C ASP A 172 -7.18 14.42 -11.92
N THR A 173 -6.37 13.38 -11.71
CA THR A 173 -5.64 12.67 -12.79
C THR A 173 -6.33 11.40 -13.28
N GLY A 174 -7.51 11.06 -12.74
CA GLY A 174 -8.26 9.86 -13.14
C GLY A 174 -7.75 8.55 -12.53
N LEU A 175 -6.83 8.62 -11.57
CA LEU A 175 -6.35 7.46 -10.79
C LEU A 175 -7.34 7.12 -9.66
N PHE A 176 -8.58 6.81 -10.03
CA PHE A 176 -9.68 6.64 -9.07
C PHE A 176 -9.46 5.50 -8.07
N VAL A 177 -8.73 4.45 -8.47
CA VAL A 177 -8.37 3.34 -7.57
C VAL A 177 -7.45 3.85 -6.47
N ASP A 178 -6.36 4.54 -6.83
CA ASP A 178 -5.39 5.11 -5.88
C ASP A 178 -6.06 6.15 -4.97
N ALA A 179 -6.89 7.04 -5.53
CA ALA A 179 -7.68 8.00 -4.77
C ALA A 179 -8.61 7.31 -3.76
N SER A 180 -9.22 6.19 -4.16
CA SER A 180 -10.11 5.43 -3.28
C SER A 180 -9.34 4.76 -2.14
N TRP A 181 -8.14 4.22 -2.39
CA TRP A 181 -7.27 3.68 -1.33
C TRP A 181 -6.71 4.77 -0.40
N ALA A 182 -6.40 5.96 -0.93
CA ALA A 182 -6.02 7.10 -0.09
C ALA A 182 -7.10 7.46 0.93
N LEU A 183 -8.38 7.47 0.51
CA LEU A 183 -9.52 7.66 1.42
C LEU A 183 -9.70 6.50 2.41
N PHE A 184 -9.32 5.28 2.07
CA PHE A 184 -9.30 4.16 3.01
C PHE A 184 -8.27 4.41 4.13
N ASN A 185 -7.05 4.82 3.76
CA ASN A 185 -6.00 5.15 4.73
C ASN A 185 -6.43 6.31 5.65
N ASP A 186 -7.11 7.31 5.11
CA ASP A 186 -7.63 8.44 5.87
C ASP A 186 -8.60 7.98 6.98
N ILE A 187 -9.55 7.09 6.65
CA ILE A 187 -10.47 6.48 7.64
C ILE A 187 -9.68 5.68 8.67
N TRP A 188 -8.73 4.85 8.23
CA TRP A 188 -7.93 3.99 9.10
C TRP A 188 -7.15 4.81 10.14
N PHE A 189 -6.42 5.82 9.67
CA PHE A 189 -5.65 6.70 10.57
C PHE A 189 -6.55 7.48 11.50
N ALA A 190 -7.67 7.99 11.00
CA ALA A 190 -8.63 8.71 11.83
C ALA A 190 -9.22 7.84 12.94
N LEU A 191 -9.52 6.57 12.65
CA LEU A 191 -10.05 5.64 13.66
C LEU A 191 -9.02 5.38 14.77
N LEU A 192 -7.74 5.23 14.41
CA LEU A 192 -6.67 4.99 15.39
C LEU A 192 -6.28 6.25 16.20
N THR A 193 -6.51 7.45 15.66
CA THR A 193 -6.14 8.72 16.30
C THR A 193 -7.33 9.48 16.88
N SER A 194 -8.58 9.07 16.56
CA SER A 194 -9.78 9.76 16.98
C SER A 194 -9.98 9.72 18.49
N ARG A 195 -10.31 10.87 19.06
CA ARG A 195 -10.74 11.00 20.47
C ARG A 195 -12.24 10.98 20.65
N ASP A 196 -13.00 11.13 19.57
CA ASP A 196 -14.45 11.18 19.55
C ASP A 196 -15.00 10.36 18.40
N LEU A 197 -15.61 9.23 18.73
CA LEU A 197 -16.25 8.35 17.76
C LEU A 197 -17.66 8.80 17.38
N ALA A 198 -18.26 9.75 18.11
CA ALA A 198 -19.64 10.17 17.86
C ALA A 198 -19.83 10.76 16.45
N VAL A 199 -18.84 11.53 15.99
CA VAL A 199 -18.87 12.15 14.66
C VAL A 199 -18.14 11.34 13.59
N PHE A 200 -17.39 10.29 13.99
CA PHE A 200 -16.53 9.52 13.10
C PHE A 200 -17.29 8.97 11.87
N ASN A 201 -18.35 8.23 12.11
CA ASN A 201 -19.12 7.60 11.03
C ASN A 201 -19.73 8.62 10.07
N THR A 202 -20.23 9.74 10.60
CA THR A 202 -20.84 10.82 9.78
C THR A 202 -19.77 11.50 8.93
N THR A 203 -18.57 11.74 9.49
CA THR A 203 -17.47 12.39 8.81
C THR A 203 -16.94 11.53 7.65
N TYR A 204 -16.85 10.20 7.85
CA TYR A 204 -16.20 9.32 6.88
C TYR A 204 -17.15 8.52 5.97
N ALA A 205 -18.47 8.54 6.21
CA ALA A 205 -19.46 7.96 5.29
C ALA A 205 -19.33 8.45 3.82
N PRO A 206 -19.01 9.72 3.53
CA PRO A 206 -18.78 10.20 2.17
C PRO A 206 -17.63 9.47 1.44
N HIS A 207 -16.65 8.93 2.16
CA HIS A 207 -15.54 8.18 1.57
C HIS A 207 -15.99 6.84 1.00
N VAL A 208 -16.97 6.19 1.63
CA VAL A 208 -17.63 4.99 1.09
C VAL A 208 -18.41 5.35 -0.17
N ALA A 209 -19.24 6.38 -0.09
CA ALA A 209 -20.05 6.85 -1.21
C ALA A 209 -19.21 7.24 -2.44
N TYR A 210 -17.99 7.77 -2.24
CA TYR A 210 -17.04 8.00 -3.33
C TYR A 210 -16.71 6.71 -4.07
N SER A 211 -16.33 5.65 -3.35
CA SER A 211 -15.96 4.36 -3.95
C SER A 211 -17.14 3.69 -4.69
N GLU A 212 -18.34 3.86 -4.18
CA GLU A 212 -19.57 3.39 -4.85
C GLU A 212 -19.82 4.10 -6.19
N ARG A 213 -19.68 5.44 -6.21
CA ARG A 213 -19.85 6.24 -7.44
C ARG A 213 -18.90 5.84 -8.54
N ILE A 214 -17.65 5.52 -8.19
CA ILE A 214 -16.65 5.06 -9.15
C ILE A 214 -16.71 3.54 -9.40
N LYS A 215 -17.74 2.86 -8.87
CA LYS A 215 -18.00 1.41 -9.02
C LYS A 215 -16.89 0.49 -8.49
N MET A 216 -16.14 0.96 -7.49
CA MET A 216 -15.10 0.19 -6.78
C MET A 216 -15.70 -0.46 -5.52
N ARG A 217 -16.62 -1.43 -5.73
CA ARG A 217 -17.38 -2.06 -4.65
C ARG A 217 -16.49 -2.66 -3.56
N HIS A 218 -15.43 -3.37 -3.95
CA HIS A 218 -14.51 -4.00 -3.00
C HIS A 218 -13.82 -2.98 -2.07
N ILE A 219 -13.44 -1.79 -2.58
CA ILE A 219 -12.86 -0.73 -1.74
C ILE A 219 -13.94 -0.06 -0.88
N ALA A 220 -15.17 0.07 -1.39
CA ALA A 220 -16.30 0.55 -0.59
C ALA A 220 -16.57 -0.40 0.59
N ASP A 221 -16.57 -1.72 0.35
CA ASP A 221 -16.79 -2.72 1.39
C ASP A 221 -15.67 -2.73 2.42
N ALA A 222 -14.40 -2.56 2.00
CA ALA A 222 -13.27 -2.38 2.92
C ALA A 222 -13.43 -1.16 3.84
N LYS A 223 -13.88 -0.04 3.29
CA LYS A 223 -14.17 1.17 4.09
C LYS A 223 -15.35 0.98 5.04
N ARG A 224 -16.37 0.24 4.63
CA ARG A 224 -17.51 -0.09 5.52
C ARG A 224 -17.05 -0.85 6.74
N ILE A 225 -16.10 -1.80 6.60
CA ILE A 225 -15.54 -2.51 7.76
C ILE A 225 -14.97 -1.53 8.79
N LEU A 226 -14.24 -0.50 8.36
CA LEU A 226 -13.69 0.51 9.28
C LEU A 226 -14.77 1.34 9.96
N LEU A 227 -15.84 1.69 9.22
CA LEU A 227 -17.00 2.36 9.83
C LEU A 227 -17.72 1.44 10.81
N GLN A 228 -17.86 0.15 10.51
CA GLN A 228 -18.44 -0.83 11.41
C GLN A 228 -17.59 -1.07 12.65
N TRP A 229 -16.26 -1.01 12.53
CA TRP A 229 -15.38 -1.01 13.70
C TRP A 229 -15.71 0.19 14.64
N GLY A 230 -15.77 1.40 14.08
CA GLY A 230 -16.19 2.57 14.85
C GLY A 230 -17.58 2.43 15.48
N ARG A 231 -18.53 1.82 14.77
CA ARG A 231 -19.90 1.56 15.29
C ARG A 231 -19.92 0.49 16.38
N ALA A 232 -19.17 -0.58 16.23
CA ALA A 232 -19.05 -1.63 17.26
C ALA A 232 -18.50 -1.06 18.57
N LEU A 233 -17.46 -0.22 18.51
CA LEU A 233 -16.92 0.47 19.69
C LEU A 233 -17.93 1.41 20.35
N GLN A 234 -18.93 1.89 19.62
CA GLN A 234 -20.04 2.73 20.14
C GLN A 234 -21.24 1.92 20.60
N GLY A 235 -21.26 0.59 20.43
CA GLY A 235 -22.41 -0.26 20.71
C GLY A 235 -23.58 -0.08 19.73
N LEU A 236 -23.29 0.32 18.49
CA LEU A 236 -24.30 0.60 17.43
C LEU A 236 -24.46 -0.55 16.44
N THR A 237 -23.86 -1.71 16.71
CA THR A 237 -24.05 -2.96 15.97
C THR A 237 -25.03 -3.89 16.69
N GLU A 238 -25.50 -4.96 16.03
CA GLU A 238 -26.44 -5.92 16.62
C GLU A 238 -25.88 -6.59 17.90
N ASP A 239 -24.57 -6.83 17.91
CA ASP A 239 -23.82 -7.36 19.03
C ASP A 239 -22.47 -6.63 19.11
N PRO A 240 -21.96 -6.29 20.32
CA PRO A 240 -20.68 -5.60 20.47
C PRO A 240 -19.48 -6.29 19.81
N LEU A 241 -19.54 -7.61 19.62
CA LEU A 241 -18.49 -8.42 19.01
C LEU A 241 -18.73 -8.69 17.52
N SER A 242 -19.81 -8.11 16.95
CA SER A 242 -20.19 -8.25 15.53
C SER A 242 -20.06 -6.93 14.79
N PHE A 243 -19.79 -6.99 13.49
CA PHE A 243 -19.86 -5.84 12.60
C PHE A 243 -21.20 -5.77 11.85
N THR A 244 -22.13 -6.68 12.13
CA THR A 244 -23.45 -6.70 11.49
C THR A 244 -24.37 -5.64 12.09
N ASP A 245 -25.09 -4.93 11.22
CA ASP A 245 -26.21 -4.06 11.57
C ASP A 245 -27.20 -3.99 10.39
N ALA A 246 -28.19 -3.12 10.47
CA ALA A 246 -29.19 -2.94 9.41
C ALA A 246 -28.61 -2.54 8.04
N THR A 247 -27.35 -2.05 7.99
CA THR A 247 -26.68 -1.54 6.79
C THR A 247 -25.54 -2.43 6.28
N PHE A 248 -25.07 -3.37 7.09
CA PHE A 248 -23.92 -4.22 6.80
C PHE A 248 -24.08 -5.63 7.38
N ASP A 249 -23.88 -6.63 6.56
CA ASP A 249 -23.86 -8.05 6.93
C ASP A 249 -22.41 -8.60 6.86
N ALA A 250 -21.80 -8.81 8.03
CA ALA A 250 -20.45 -9.32 8.17
C ALA A 250 -20.30 -10.75 7.59
N THR A 251 -21.34 -11.59 7.70
CA THR A 251 -21.31 -12.96 7.14
C THR A 251 -21.31 -12.93 5.62
N ALA A 252 -22.10 -12.05 5.02
CA ALA A 252 -22.10 -11.88 3.57
C ALA A 252 -20.75 -11.33 3.07
N TYR A 253 -20.13 -10.40 3.81
CA TYR A 253 -18.78 -9.90 3.50
C TYR A 253 -17.77 -11.05 3.51
N CYS A 254 -17.67 -11.82 4.59
CA CYS A 254 -16.71 -12.92 4.71
C CYS A 254 -16.90 -13.97 3.59
N ARG A 255 -18.15 -14.26 3.21
CA ARG A 255 -18.45 -15.17 2.10
C ARG A 255 -18.00 -14.61 0.75
N THR A 256 -18.22 -13.31 0.50
CA THR A 256 -17.88 -12.65 -0.76
C THR A 256 -16.37 -12.62 -0.99
N TYR A 257 -15.60 -12.42 0.07
CA TYR A 257 -14.15 -12.22 0.00
C TYR A 257 -13.34 -13.43 0.49
N GLN A 258 -13.99 -14.61 0.65
CA GLN A 258 -13.32 -15.85 1.04
C GLN A 258 -12.18 -16.19 0.06
N GLY A 259 -10.98 -16.43 0.59
CA GLY A 259 -9.76 -16.73 -0.17
C GLY A 259 -9.05 -15.49 -0.75
N GLN A 260 -9.62 -14.30 -0.57
CA GLN A 260 -8.98 -13.03 -0.96
C GLN A 260 -8.27 -12.42 0.25
N ARG A 261 -7.02 -12.80 0.47
CA ARG A 261 -6.24 -12.54 1.69
C ARG A 261 -6.25 -11.07 2.14
N LEU A 262 -6.14 -10.12 1.21
CA LEU A 262 -6.21 -8.69 1.55
C LEU A 262 -7.55 -8.35 2.24
N PHE A 263 -8.67 -8.80 1.68
CA PHE A 263 -9.99 -8.48 2.23
C PHE A 263 -10.31 -9.28 3.50
N GLU A 264 -9.75 -10.46 3.64
CA GLU A 264 -9.81 -11.21 4.90
C GLU A 264 -9.07 -10.45 6.01
N MET A 265 -7.88 -9.92 5.73
CA MET A 265 -7.12 -9.10 6.68
C MET A 265 -7.86 -7.82 7.07
N LEU A 266 -8.43 -7.13 6.08
CA LEU A 266 -9.24 -5.92 6.31
C LEU A 266 -10.43 -6.15 7.24
N TYR A 267 -10.90 -7.38 7.37
CA TYR A 267 -11.94 -7.79 8.32
C TYR A 267 -11.37 -8.27 9.66
N ILE A 268 -10.35 -9.15 9.62
CA ILE A 268 -9.84 -9.84 10.81
C ILE A 268 -9.17 -8.86 11.78
N VAL A 269 -8.37 -7.90 11.28
CA VAL A 269 -7.64 -6.96 12.15
C VAL A 269 -8.59 -6.03 12.91
N PRO A 270 -9.54 -5.34 12.31
CA PRO A 270 -10.55 -4.59 13.05
C PRO A 270 -11.36 -5.45 14.03
N ARG A 271 -11.72 -6.67 13.63
CA ARG A 271 -12.43 -7.59 14.51
C ARG A 271 -11.60 -8.01 15.71
N LEU A 272 -10.31 -8.29 15.51
CA LEU A 272 -9.38 -8.59 16.61
C LEU A 272 -9.36 -7.46 17.64
N ALA A 273 -9.25 -6.20 17.18
CA ALA A 273 -9.25 -5.03 18.05
C ALA A 273 -10.55 -4.92 18.86
N VAL A 274 -11.70 -5.16 18.25
CA VAL A 274 -13.02 -5.16 18.93
C VAL A 274 -13.09 -6.31 19.96
N LEU A 275 -12.77 -7.53 19.57
CA LEU A 275 -12.77 -8.70 20.46
C LEU A 275 -11.88 -8.47 21.70
N TYR A 276 -10.70 -7.92 21.50
CA TYR A 276 -9.78 -7.59 22.58
C TYR A 276 -10.35 -6.50 23.51
N THR A 277 -10.87 -5.42 22.92
CA THR A 277 -11.42 -4.28 23.67
C THR A 277 -12.59 -4.69 24.58
N PHE A 278 -13.44 -5.58 24.10
CA PHE A 278 -14.61 -6.06 24.86
C PHE A 278 -14.33 -7.31 25.72
N GLY A 279 -13.06 -7.71 25.88
CA GLY A 279 -12.65 -8.78 26.78
C GLY A 279 -12.89 -10.20 26.27
N ALA A 280 -13.26 -10.38 25.01
CA ALA A 280 -13.41 -11.70 24.38
C ALA A 280 -12.03 -12.30 24.00
N TYR A 281 -11.14 -12.43 24.96
CA TYR A 281 -9.70 -12.72 24.75
C TYR A 281 -9.43 -14.05 24.05
N GLN A 282 -10.26 -15.09 24.26
CA GLN A 282 -10.09 -16.36 23.59
C GLN A 282 -10.34 -16.20 22.07
N ALA A 283 -11.45 -15.55 21.70
CA ALA A 283 -11.78 -15.28 20.30
C ALA A 283 -10.77 -14.28 19.67
N ALA A 284 -10.29 -13.31 20.45
CA ALA A 284 -9.23 -12.41 20.01
C ALA A 284 -7.94 -13.15 19.70
N ARG A 285 -7.53 -14.13 20.54
CA ARG A 285 -6.36 -14.96 20.29
C ARG A 285 -6.49 -15.80 19.03
N GLU A 286 -7.64 -16.38 18.77
CA GLU A 286 -7.91 -17.15 17.56
C GLU A 286 -7.85 -16.26 16.29
N ALA A 287 -8.44 -15.07 16.35
CA ALA A 287 -8.37 -14.08 15.29
C ALA A 287 -6.91 -13.61 15.05
N ALA A 288 -6.12 -13.38 16.13
CA ALA A 288 -4.72 -13.02 16.03
C ALA A 288 -3.87 -14.11 15.38
N GLN A 289 -4.09 -15.38 15.73
CA GLN A 289 -3.38 -16.51 15.10
C GLN A 289 -3.68 -16.62 13.61
N HIS A 290 -4.93 -16.38 13.23
CA HIS A 290 -5.33 -16.37 11.81
C HIS A 290 -4.71 -15.17 11.08
N ALA A 291 -4.79 -13.97 11.65
CA ALA A 291 -4.16 -12.76 11.09
C ALA A 291 -2.65 -12.94 10.92
N ALA A 292 -1.95 -13.43 11.95
CA ALA A 292 -0.50 -13.62 11.92
C ALA A 292 -0.03 -14.57 10.80
N ALA A 293 -0.83 -15.60 10.46
CA ALA A 293 -0.52 -16.47 9.33
C ALA A 293 -0.57 -15.72 7.99
N ILE A 294 -1.61 -14.88 7.80
CA ILE A 294 -1.76 -14.09 6.57
C ILE A 294 -0.70 -12.97 6.50
N ILE A 295 -0.46 -12.25 7.60
CA ILE A 295 0.51 -11.14 7.64
C ILE A 295 1.91 -11.63 7.28
N ARG A 296 2.36 -12.72 7.92
CA ARG A 296 3.69 -13.28 7.69
C ARG A 296 3.95 -13.60 6.22
N ASP A 297 2.95 -14.16 5.54
CA ASP A 297 3.09 -14.59 4.16
C ASP A 297 3.01 -13.44 3.16
N ASP A 298 2.10 -12.46 3.39
CA ASP A 298 1.71 -11.49 2.36
C ASP A 298 1.96 -10.03 2.74
N PHE A 299 1.90 -9.68 4.04
CA PHE A 299 1.81 -8.28 4.49
C PHE A 299 2.83 -7.87 5.56
N SER A 300 3.88 -8.68 5.79
CA SER A 300 4.92 -8.34 6.78
C SER A 300 5.51 -6.94 6.51
N GLY A 301 5.74 -6.17 7.57
CA GLY A 301 6.28 -4.80 7.52
C GLY A 301 5.29 -3.72 7.09
N THR A 302 4.01 -4.04 7.02
CA THR A 302 2.94 -3.06 6.77
C THR A 302 2.29 -2.59 8.07
N ILE A 303 1.32 -1.67 7.95
CA ILE A 303 0.50 -1.21 9.09
C ILE A 303 -0.18 -2.36 9.87
N TRP A 304 -0.27 -3.54 9.29
CA TRP A 304 -0.87 -4.73 9.90
C TRP A 304 -0.03 -5.36 10.99
N ASP A 305 1.29 -5.07 11.04
CA ASP A 305 2.20 -5.54 12.09
C ASP A 305 2.14 -4.69 13.37
N VAL A 306 1.47 -3.54 13.33
CA VAL A 306 1.29 -2.60 14.45
C VAL A 306 0.02 -2.95 15.22
#